data_565d3fcfe49d12fd2790de5bcb3b643c
#
_entry.id   565d3fcfe49d12fd2790de5bcb3b643c
#
_cell.length_a   1.000
_cell.length_b   1.000
_cell.length_c   1.000
_cell.angle_alpha   90.00
_cell.angle_beta   90.00
_cell.angle_gamma   90.00
#
_symmetry.space_group_name_H-M   'P 1'
#
loop_
_entity.id
_entity.type
_entity.pdbx_description
1 polymer ?
#
loop_
_entity_poly.entity_id
_entity_poly.type
_entity_poly.pdbx_seq_one_letter_code
_entity_poly.pdbx_strand_id
1 'polypeptide(L)'
;MKTPAVGIKNAPPGLHSPQSYDMMKLRLVLILLLFAASAGILAWLYGAATRPPRTAKASPWTETLADLDACCRRKHVKSVLYDNFATIAAGENRPEAERLFRAMAYSERLQEHNCAEAILHLGGSYTPPVRIVLFGGTTDDNLERSIAYEHRGLRERHGAEIGRAMRKGNRYAARILVRASALDLRNAVLMERCLHTGKHSPDSCRFFVCPECGNIYAAERLDYYCPLCFTGNERFVQF
;
A
#
# COMPACT_ATOMS: atom_id res chain seq x y z
N MET A 1 51.26 84.22 -67.33
CA MET A 1 49.85 84.52 -67.18
C MET A 1 49.36 83.80 -65.93
N LYS A 2 48.64 84.50 -65.10
CA LYS A 2 48.37 84.23 -63.67
C LYS A 2 47.35 83.08 -63.47
N THR A 3 47.66 82.15 -62.61
CA THR A 3 46.71 81.19 -62.01
C THR A 3 46.23 81.64 -60.62
N PRO A 4 44.99 81.61 -60.30
CA PRO A 4 44.53 81.91 -58.92
C PRO A 4 44.38 80.61 -58.10
N ALA A 5 44.73 80.72 -56.81
CA ALA A 5 44.68 79.71 -55.78
C ALA A 5 43.23 79.44 -55.34
N VAL A 6 42.90 78.16 -55.04
CA VAL A 6 41.63 77.74 -54.48
C VAL A 6 41.81 77.50 -52.95
N GLY A 7 41.04 78.26 -52.18
CA GLY A 7 41.07 78.20 -50.74
C GLY A 7 40.34 76.97 -50.20
N ILE A 8 40.95 76.30 -49.18
CA ILE A 8 40.40 75.20 -48.43
C ILE A 8 39.48 75.75 -47.33
N LYS A 9 38.18 75.38 -47.39
CA LYS A 9 37.22 75.70 -46.33
C LYS A 9 37.25 74.59 -45.29
N ASN A 10 37.58 74.89 -44.04
CA ASN A 10 37.46 74.06 -42.91
C ASN A 10 35.97 73.73 -42.59
N ALA A 11 35.58 72.45 -42.48
CA ALA A 11 34.28 72.04 -42.04
C ALA A 11 34.18 72.08 -40.49
N PRO A 12 33.06 72.50 -39.93
CA PRO A 12 32.88 72.51 -38.46
C PRO A 12 32.73 71.10 -37.86
N PRO A 13 33.12 70.90 -36.55
CA PRO A 13 33.00 69.59 -35.87
C PRO A 13 31.54 69.24 -35.73
N GLY A 14 31.27 67.93 -36.01
CA GLY A 14 29.94 67.38 -36.03
C GLY A 14 29.18 67.53 -34.72
N LEU A 15 27.98 68.09 -34.78
CA LEU A 15 26.97 68.04 -33.75
C LEU A 15 26.51 66.57 -33.61
N HIS A 16 26.83 65.93 -32.48
CA HIS A 16 26.16 64.68 -32.08
C HIS A 16 24.70 65.02 -31.91
N SER A 17 23.83 64.35 -32.67
CA SER A 17 22.39 64.53 -32.61
C SER A 17 21.83 64.06 -31.23
N PRO A 18 20.91 64.80 -30.61
CA PRO A 18 20.30 64.45 -29.31
C PRO A 18 19.62 63.06 -29.30
N GLN A 19 19.24 62.60 -30.47
CA GLN A 19 18.57 61.27 -30.64
C GLN A 19 19.47 60.07 -30.33
N SER A 20 20.80 60.15 -30.48
CA SER A 20 21.73 59.07 -30.20
C SER A 20 21.94 58.89 -28.68
N TYR A 21 21.86 59.99 -27.92
CA TYR A 21 22.05 60.01 -26.48
C TYR A 21 20.81 59.38 -25.72
N ASP A 22 19.62 59.64 -26.21
CA ASP A 22 18.38 59.07 -25.63
C ASP A 22 18.22 57.56 -25.93
N MET A 23 18.65 57.14 -27.12
CA MET A 23 18.69 55.69 -27.46
C MET A 23 19.70 54.94 -26.61
N MET A 24 20.83 55.53 -26.25
CA MET A 24 21.85 54.93 -25.40
C MET A 24 21.37 54.82 -23.96
N LYS A 25 20.67 55.81 -23.43
CA LYS A 25 20.00 55.71 -22.08
C LYS A 25 18.94 54.68 -22.05
N LEU A 26 18.10 54.57 -23.07
CA LEU A 26 17.04 53.54 -23.15
C LEU A 26 17.64 52.15 -23.18
N ARG A 27 18.71 51.92 -23.93
CA ARG A 27 19.42 50.62 -23.94
C ARG A 27 20.02 50.29 -22.58
N LEU A 28 20.60 51.26 -21.88
CA LEU A 28 21.17 51.07 -20.55
C LEU A 28 20.08 50.68 -19.52
N VAL A 29 18.92 51.35 -19.57
CA VAL A 29 17.78 51.07 -18.71
C VAL A 29 17.24 49.64 -18.98
N LEU A 30 17.10 49.21 -20.23
CA LEU A 30 16.68 47.88 -20.61
C LEU A 30 17.65 46.81 -20.13
N ILE A 31 18.96 47.05 -20.24
CA ILE A 31 19.99 46.12 -19.73
C ILE A 31 19.89 45.99 -18.20
N LEU A 32 19.73 47.09 -17.48
CA LEU A 32 19.57 47.06 -16.02
C LEU A 32 18.30 46.34 -15.59
N LEU A 33 17.18 46.49 -16.29
CA LEU A 33 15.95 45.80 -16.03
C LEU A 33 16.10 44.28 -16.28
N LEU A 34 16.79 43.87 -17.34
CA LEU A 34 17.09 42.46 -17.62
C LEU A 34 17.98 41.84 -16.54
N PHE A 35 19.00 42.57 -16.06
CA PHE A 35 19.84 42.10 -14.95
C PHE A 35 19.05 41.99 -13.66
N ALA A 36 18.18 42.93 -13.33
CA ALA A 36 17.32 42.86 -12.15
C ALA A 36 16.36 41.69 -12.23
N ALA A 37 15.74 41.43 -13.38
CA ALA A 37 14.85 40.31 -13.61
C ALA A 37 15.59 38.98 -13.48
N SER A 38 16.78 38.85 -14.08
CA SER A 38 17.58 37.62 -13.98
C SER A 38 18.07 37.36 -12.55
N ALA A 39 18.50 38.37 -11.82
CA ALA A 39 18.86 38.26 -10.41
C ALA A 39 17.65 37.83 -9.54
N GLY A 40 16.46 38.36 -9.81
CA GLY A 40 15.21 37.97 -9.16
C GLY A 40 14.85 36.49 -9.41
N ILE A 41 14.98 36.00 -10.66
CA ILE A 41 14.75 34.63 -11.04
C ILE A 41 15.76 33.70 -10.33
N LEU A 42 17.05 34.07 -10.34
CA LEU A 42 18.10 33.30 -9.67
C LEU A 42 17.86 33.21 -8.14
N ALA A 43 17.50 34.31 -7.50
CA ALA A 43 17.16 34.34 -6.08
C ALA A 43 15.93 33.46 -5.76
N TRP A 44 14.92 33.50 -6.65
CA TRP A 44 13.73 32.64 -6.49
C TRP A 44 14.07 31.16 -6.67
N LEU A 45 14.87 30.79 -7.68
CA LEU A 45 15.34 29.44 -7.92
C LEU A 45 16.22 28.94 -6.75
N TYR A 46 17.12 29.76 -6.25
CA TYR A 46 17.95 29.43 -5.10
C TYR A 46 17.10 29.26 -3.82
N GLY A 47 16.19 30.18 -3.57
CA GLY A 47 15.26 30.06 -2.45
C GLY A 47 14.31 28.87 -2.55
N ALA A 48 13.94 28.46 -3.77
CA ALA A 48 13.15 27.24 -3.99
C ALA A 48 13.99 25.96 -3.74
N ALA A 49 15.25 25.96 -4.17
CA ALA A 49 16.17 24.84 -4.00
C ALA A 49 16.65 24.64 -2.54
N THR A 50 16.76 25.73 -1.78
CA THR A 50 17.20 25.71 -0.38
C THR A 50 16.06 25.60 0.63
N ARG A 51 14.79 25.59 0.17
CA ARG A 51 13.68 25.30 1.09
C ARG A 51 13.87 23.90 1.66
N PRO A 52 13.97 23.74 2.99
CA PRO A 52 14.01 22.42 3.57
C PRO A 52 12.75 21.68 3.11
N PRO A 53 12.84 20.39 2.77
CA PRO A 53 11.66 19.60 2.45
C PRO A 53 10.67 19.83 3.59
N ARG A 54 9.43 20.22 3.24
CA ARG A 54 8.36 20.31 4.23
C ARG A 54 8.37 18.96 4.94
N THR A 55 8.79 18.94 6.21
CA THR A 55 8.65 17.75 7.03
C THR A 55 7.18 17.39 6.96
N ALA A 56 6.89 16.31 6.23
CA ALA A 56 5.53 15.81 6.12
C ALA A 56 5.07 15.61 7.56
N LYS A 57 4.04 16.34 7.97
CA LYS A 57 3.49 16.22 9.32
C LYS A 57 3.19 14.74 9.51
N ALA A 58 3.88 14.10 10.46
CA ALA A 58 3.74 12.67 10.66
C ALA A 58 2.24 12.33 10.76
N SER A 59 1.80 11.34 10.00
CA SER A 59 0.39 10.92 10.02
C SER A 59 0.00 10.62 11.46
N PRO A 60 -1.16 11.10 11.94
CA PRO A 60 -1.66 10.74 13.28
C PRO A 60 -1.85 9.22 13.42
N TRP A 61 -1.84 8.50 12.30
CA TRP A 61 -2.07 7.06 12.20
C TRP A 61 -0.80 6.22 12.00
N THR A 62 0.40 6.77 12.24
CA THR A 62 1.68 6.08 11.95
C THR A 62 1.75 4.69 12.58
N GLU A 63 1.40 4.53 13.87
CA GLU A 63 1.39 3.23 14.55
C GLU A 63 0.32 2.30 13.97
N THR A 64 -0.87 2.83 13.71
CA THR A 64 -1.98 2.07 13.12
C THR A 64 -1.65 1.59 11.69
N LEU A 65 -0.99 2.43 10.90
CA LEU A 65 -0.51 2.06 9.56
C LEU A 65 0.54 0.96 9.64
N ALA A 66 1.45 1.01 10.62
CA ALA A 66 2.44 -0.05 10.83
C ALA A 66 1.77 -1.38 11.22
N ASP A 67 0.74 -1.36 12.08
CA ASP A 67 -0.02 -2.55 12.47
C ASP A 67 -0.79 -3.15 11.27
N LEU A 68 -1.41 -2.31 10.46
CA LEU A 68 -2.10 -2.75 9.23
C LEU A 68 -1.12 -3.31 8.19
N ASP A 69 0.05 -2.67 7.97
CA ASP A 69 1.09 -3.19 7.08
C ASP A 69 1.59 -4.57 7.55
N ALA A 70 1.86 -4.72 8.84
CA ALA A 70 2.23 -6.00 9.42
C ALA A 70 1.11 -7.05 9.25
N CYS A 71 -0.16 -6.65 9.38
CA CYS A 71 -1.31 -7.51 9.11
C CYS A 71 -1.34 -7.96 7.64
N CYS A 72 -1.25 -7.04 6.68
CA CYS A 72 -1.20 -7.33 5.26
C CYS A 72 -0.10 -8.34 4.92
N ARG A 73 1.13 -8.11 5.41
CA ARG A 73 2.28 -8.99 5.15
C ARG A 73 2.04 -10.40 5.68
N ARG A 74 1.47 -10.53 6.88
CA ARG A 74 1.11 -11.84 7.43
C ARG A 74 0.07 -12.55 6.56
N LYS A 75 -0.98 -11.84 6.12
CA LYS A 75 -2.01 -12.38 5.25
C LYS A 75 -1.43 -12.83 3.90
N HIS A 76 -0.57 -12.03 3.30
CA HIS A 76 0.13 -12.37 2.07
C HIS A 76 0.94 -13.66 2.22
N VAL A 77 1.79 -13.74 3.24
CA VAL A 77 2.63 -14.93 3.50
C VAL A 77 1.77 -16.17 3.74
N LYS A 78 0.71 -16.06 4.55
CA LYS A 78 -0.20 -17.18 4.82
C LYS A 78 -0.91 -17.66 3.56
N SER A 79 -1.37 -16.76 2.69
CA SER A 79 -2.04 -17.14 1.44
C SER A 79 -1.14 -18.01 0.55
N VAL A 80 0.13 -17.63 0.40
CA VAL A 80 1.10 -18.39 -0.40
C VAL A 80 1.47 -19.72 0.25
N LEU A 81 1.62 -19.76 1.58
CA LEU A 81 1.90 -20.99 2.30
C LEU A 81 0.72 -21.97 2.23
N TYR A 82 -0.50 -21.49 2.36
CA TYR A 82 -1.69 -22.36 2.28
C TYR A 82 -1.91 -22.91 0.86
N ASP A 83 -1.58 -22.18 -0.21
CA ASP A 83 -1.56 -22.75 -1.57
C ASP A 83 -0.54 -23.90 -1.69
N ASN A 84 0.65 -23.72 -1.10
CA ASN A 84 1.66 -24.78 -1.06
C ASN A 84 1.20 -25.99 -0.23
N PHE A 85 0.58 -25.77 0.93
CA PHE A 85 0.05 -26.84 1.79
C PHE A 85 -1.12 -27.58 1.12
N ALA A 86 -1.95 -26.88 0.35
CA ALA A 86 -2.99 -27.52 -0.45
C ALA A 86 -2.40 -28.48 -1.49
N THR A 87 -1.29 -28.09 -2.13
CA THR A 87 -0.58 -28.95 -3.10
C THR A 87 -0.01 -30.20 -2.41
N ILE A 88 0.57 -30.04 -1.22
CA ILE A 88 1.08 -31.18 -0.42
C ILE A 88 -0.08 -32.11 -0.02
N ALA A 89 -1.19 -31.55 0.47
CA ALA A 89 -2.36 -32.34 0.87
C ALA A 89 -2.97 -33.11 -0.29
N ALA A 90 -3.00 -32.52 -1.49
CA ALA A 90 -3.41 -33.23 -2.71
C ALA A 90 -2.48 -34.41 -3.03
N GLY A 91 -1.17 -34.23 -2.91
CA GLY A 91 -0.17 -35.28 -3.12
C GLY A 91 -0.25 -36.41 -2.11
N GLU A 92 -0.70 -36.12 -0.88
CA GLU A 92 -0.92 -37.08 0.21
C GLU A 92 -2.33 -37.69 0.19
N ASN A 93 -3.15 -37.41 -0.82
CA ASN A 93 -4.53 -37.86 -0.92
C ASN A 93 -5.39 -37.49 0.31
N ARG A 94 -5.25 -36.24 0.77
CA ARG A 94 -6.00 -35.62 1.87
C ARG A 94 -6.96 -34.54 1.35
N PRO A 95 -8.06 -34.92 0.67
CA PRO A 95 -8.91 -33.97 -0.07
C PRO A 95 -9.62 -32.94 0.82
N GLU A 96 -9.92 -33.28 2.09
CA GLU A 96 -10.49 -32.33 3.05
C GLU A 96 -9.47 -31.22 3.37
N ALA A 97 -8.25 -31.60 3.72
CA ALA A 97 -7.18 -30.64 4.03
C ALA A 97 -6.80 -29.79 2.80
N GLU A 98 -6.76 -30.39 1.60
CA GLU A 98 -6.55 -29.68 0.35
C GLU A 98 -7.58 -28.56 0.16
N ARG A 99 -8.88 -28.89 0.26
CA ARG A 99 -9.97 -27.90 0.10
C ARG A 99 -9.92 -26.83 1.18
N LEU A 100 -9.66 -27.24 2.43
CA LEU A 100 -9.51 -26.30 3.54
C LEU A 100 -8.37 -25.31 3.29
N PHE A 101 -7.18 -25.79 2.91
CA PHE A 101 -6.05 -24.91 2.62
C PHE A 101 -6.31 -24.00 1.40
N ARG A 102 -6.99 -24.49 0.35
CA ARG A 102 -7.42 -23.64 -0.78
C ARG A 102 -8.39 -22.54 -0.33
N ALA A 103 -9.39 -22.88 0.47
CA ALA A 103 -10.32 -21.92 1.05
C ALA A 103 -9.61 -20.89 1.92
N MET A 104 -8.65 -21.33 2.74
CA MET A 104 -7.84 -20.45 3.57
C MET A 104 -6.95 -19.53 2.72
N ALA A 105 -6.27 -20.03 1.70
CA ALA A 105 -5.46 -19.23 0.82
C ALA A 105 -6.29 -18.11 0.14
N TYR A 106 -7.48 -18.45 -0.33
CA TYR A 106 -8.41 -17.46 -0.89
C TYR A 106 -8.86 -16.43 0.16
N SER A 107 -9.24 -16.87 1.34
CA SER A 107 -9.62 -16.01 2.47
C SER A 107 -8.52 -15.04 2.86
N GLU A 108 -7.27 -15.51 2.98
CA GLU A 108 -6.13 -14.68 3.34
C GLU A 108 -5.82 -13.61 2.29
N ARG A 109 -5.98 -13.91 0.99
CA ARG A 109 -5.89 -12.90 -0.09
C ARG A 109 -6.94 -11.82 0.01
N LEU A 110 -8.20 -12.17 0.32
CA LEU A 110 -9.27 -11.19 0.55
C LEU A 110 -8.96 -10.30 1.77
N GLN A 111 -8.45 -10.90 2.84
CA GLN A 111 -8.10 -10.16 4.04
C GLN A 111 -6.88 -9.24 3.81
N GLU A 112 -5.88 -9.68 3.04
CA GLU A 112 -4.77 -8.83 2.60
C GLU A 112 -5.30 -7.63 1.83
N HIS A 113 -6.17 -7.85 0.83
CA HIS A 113 -6.79 -6.77 0.06
C HIS A 113 -7.52 -5.78 0.97
N ASN A 114 -8.37 -6.26 1.87
CA ASN A 114 -9.12 -5.41 2.80
C ASN A 114 -8.21 -4.59 3.74
N CYS A 115 -7.09 -5.17 4.18
CA CYS A 115 -6.09 -4.45 4.97
C CYS A 115 -5.35 -3.40 4.13
N ALA A 116 -5.00 -3.73 2.88
CA ALA A 116 -4.32 -2.81 1.96
C ALA A 116 -5.21 -1.60 1.62
N GLU A 117 -6.50 -1.83 1.35
CA GLU A 117 -7.50 -0.76 1.16
C GLU A 117 -7.59 0.15 2.40
N ALA A 118 -7.52 -0.43 3.61
CA ALA A 118 -7.52 0.35 4.84
C ALA A 118 -6.26 1.23 4.97
N ILE A 119 -5.10 0.74 4.57
CA ILE A 119 -3.86 1.52 4.53
C ILE A 119 -4.00 2.70 3.56
N LEU A 120 -4.49 2.45 2.33
CA LEU A 120 -4.72 3.49 1.33
C LEU A 120 -5.71 4.55 1.82
N HIS A 121 -6.82 4.13 2.44
CA HIS A 121 -7.82 5.04 3.01
C HIS A 121 -7.25 5.95 4.10
N LEU A 122 -6.24 5.50 4.84
CA LEU A 122 -5.54 6.27 5.88
C LEU A 122 -4.36 7.08 5.34
N GLY A 123 -4.18 7.13 4.02
CA GLY A 123 -3.12 7.88 3.34
C GLY A 123 -1.74 7.21 3.38
N GLY A 124 -1.68 5.91 3.64
CA GLY A 124 -0.49 5.09 3.55
C GLY A 124 -0.36 4.39 2.19
N SER A 125 0.65 3.53 2.08
CA SER A 125 0.86 2.66 0.91
C SER A 125 1.29 1.27 1.38
N TYR A 126 0.92 0.24 0.63
CA TYR A 126 1.31 -1.14 0.88
C TYR A 126 1.93 -1.75 -0.38
N THR A 127 3.00 -2.52 -0.18
CA THR A 127 3.63 -3.33 -1.22
C THR A 127 3.83 -4.74 -0.67
N PRO A 128 3.26 -5.76 -1.33
CA PRO A 128 3.43 -7.15 -0.91
C PRO A 128 4.90 -7.59 -0.90
N PRO A 129 5.29 -8.52 -0.01
CA PRO A 129 6.60 -9.15 -0.05
C PRO A 129 6.82 -9.89 -1.37
N VAL A 130 7.96 -9.65 -2.04
CA VAL A 130 8.30 -10.31 -3.31
C VAL A 130 8.89 -11.71 -3.10
N ARG A 131 9.57 -11.91 -1.95
CA ARG A 131 10.23 -13.19 -1.63
C ARG A 131 9.58 -13.82 -0.41
N ILE A 132 9.06 -15.02 -0.58
CA ILE A 132 8.50 -15.83 0.49
C ILE A 132 9.28 -17.14 0.49
N VAL A 133 9.77 -17.52 1.66
CA VAL A 133 10.39 -18.83 1.86
C VAL A 133 9.26 -19.85 2.05
N LEU A 134 9.11 -20.73 1.08
CA LEU A 134 8.20 -21.85 1.20
C LEU A 134 8.82 -22.93 2.09
N PHE A 135 8.05 -23.41 3.00
CA PHE A 135 8.36 -24.59 3.80
C PHE A 135 7.14 -25.50 3.82
N GLY A 136 7.35 -26.75 4.13
CA GLY A 136 6.27 -27.72 4.27
C GLY A 136 6.80 -28.96 4.97
N GLY A 137 5.89 -29.72 5.53
CA GLY A 137 6.06 -31.04 6.05
C GLY A 137 4.94 -31.89 5.50
N THR A 138 4.52 -32.91 6.23
CA THR A 138 3.27 -33.62 5.94
C THR A 138 2.06 -32.70 6.11
N THR A 139 0.91 -33.12 5.61
CA THR A 139 -0.33 -32.38 5.81
C THR A 139 -0.61 -32.11 7.28
N ASP A 140 -0.38 -33.10 8.14
CA ASP A 140 -0.61 -32.98 9.59
C ASP A 140 0.40 -32.02 10.23
N ASP A 141 1.69 -32.08 9.88
CA ASP A 141 2.69 -31.08 10.31
C ASP A 141 2.29 -29.66 9.92
N ASN A 142 1.76 -29.48 8.72
CA ASN A 142 1.36 -28.16 8.21
C ASN A 142 0.11 -27.64 8.94
N LEU A 143 -0.87 -28.52 9.27
CA LEU A 143 -2.01 -28.17 10.10
C LEU A 143 -1.57 -27.76 11.51
N GLU A 144 -0.76 -28.58 12.19
CA GLU A 144 -0.28 -28.32 13.56
C GLU A 144 0.51 -27.00 13.67
N ARG A 145 1.42 -26.76 12.74
CA ARG A 145 2.20 -25.49 12.70
C ARG A 145 1.31 -24.29 12.48
N SER A 146 0.33 -24.42 11.58
CA SER A 146 -0.61 -23.33 11.30
C SER A 146 -1.51 -23.04 12.49
N ILE A 147 -2.04 -24.05 13.15
CA ILE A 147 -2.82 -23.93 14.40
C ILE A 147 -2.00 -23.21 15.47
N ALA A 148 -0.76 -23.66 15.70
CA ALA A 148 0.12 -23.05 16.69
C ALA A 148 0.44 -21.58 16.35
N TYR A 149 0.60 -21.25 15.06
CA TYR A 149 0.83 -19.89 14.61
C TYR A 149 -0.37 -18.97 14.86
N GLU A 150 -1.59 -19.43 14.53
CA GLU A 150 -2.82 -18.64 14.75
C GLU A 150 -3.06 -18.41 16.26
N HIS A 151 -2.97 -19.44 17.10
CA HIS A 151 -3.12 -19.27 18.55
C HIS A 151 -2.08 -18.33 19.16
N ARG A 152 -0.82 -18.39 18.71
CA ARG A 152 0.20 -17.45 19.16
C ARG A 152 -0.17 -16.02 18.77
N GLY A 153 -0.64 -15.80 17.53
CA GLY A 153 -1.10 -14.49 17.07
C GLY A 153 -2.22 -13.93 17.94
N LEU A 154 -3.20 -14.76 18.25
CA LEU A 154 -4.34 -14.39 19.10
C LEU A 154 -3.90 -13.96 20.50
N ARG A 155 -2.95 -14.70 21.12
CA ARG A 155 -2.46 -14.38 22.47
C ARG A 155 -1.56 -13.15 22.51
N GLU A 156 -0.67 -12.97 21.53
CA GLU A 156 0.46 -12.04 21.65
C GLU A 156 0.30 -10.75 20.86
N ARG A 157 -0.45 -10.75 19.76
CA ARG A 157 -0.45 -9.62 18.82
C ARG A 157 -1.79 -8.92 18.67
N HIS A 158 -2.85 -9.66 18.37
CA HIS A 158 -4.11 -9.07 17.93
C HIS A 158 -4.72 -8.09 18.93
N GLY A 159 -4.72 -8.44 20.23
CA GLY A 159 -5.23 -7.55 21.26
C GLY A 159 -4.47 -6.22 21.35
N ALA A 160 -3.15 -6.26 21.19
CA ALA A 160 -2.32 -5.07 21.22
C ALA A 160 -2.53 -4.17 19.98
N GLU A 161 -2.59 -4.74 18.78
CA GLU A 161 -2.83 -4.03 17.51
C GLU A 161 -4.21 -3.35 17.54
N ILE A 162 -5.27 -4.07 17.91
CA ILE A 162 -6.63 -3.56 18.06
C ILE A 162 -6.67 -2.43 19.11
N GLY A 163 -6.04 -2.67 20.27
CA GLY A 163 -6.00 -1.69 21.36
C GLY A 163 -5.28 -0.39 20.99
N ARG A 164 -4.20 -0.45 20.18
CA ARG A 164 -3.53 0.77 19.67
C ARG A 164 -4.46 1.56 18.76
N ALA A 165 -5.10 0.93 17.79
CA ALA A 165 -6.05 1.59 16.89
C ALA A 165 -7.21 2.25 17.66
N MET A 166 -7.76 1.56 18.66
CA MET A 166 -8.84 2.09 19.52
C MET A 166 -8.39 3.29 20.34
N ARG A 167 -7.22 3.22 20.99
CA ARG A 167 -6.67 4.36 21.77
C ARG A 167 -6.41 5.60 20.94
N LYS A 168 -6.04 5.42 19.67
CA LYS A 168 -5.89 6.54 18.71
C LYS A 168 -7.22 7.03 18.14
N GLY A 169 -8.36 6.44 18.53
CA GLY A 169 -9.68 6.79 17.99
C GLY A 169 -9.94 6.27 16.56
N ASN A 170 -9.07 5.44 16.02
CA ASN A 170 -9.23 4.90 14.67
C ASN A 170 -10.12 3.64 14.67
N ARG A 171 -11.43 3.86 14.81
CA ARG A 171 -12.43 2.78 14.82
C ARG A 171 -12.49 2.00 13.52
N TYR A 172 -12.15 2.64 12.39
CA TYR A 172 -12.14 1.98 11.09
C TYR A 172 -11.05 0.90 11.03
N ALA A 173 -9.80 1.27 11.35
CA ALA A 173 -8.68 0.32 11.40
C ALA A 173 -8.90 -0.76 12.47
N ALA A 174 -9.40 -0.39 13.66
CA ALA A 174 -9.72 -1.35 14.71
C ALA A 174 -10.72 -2.41 14.22
N ARG A 175 -11.75 -2.05 13.44
CA ARG A 175 -12.72 -2.99 12.86
C ARG A 175 -12.07 -3.97 11.88
N ILE A 176 -11.14 -3.51 11.04
CA ILE A 176 -10.38 -4.38 10.12
C ILE A 176 -9.54 -5.39 10.92
N LEU A 177 -8.80 -4.91 11.94
CA LEU A 177 -7.95 -5.78 12.78
C LEU A 177 -8.78 -6.78 13.61
N VAL A 178 -9.96 -6.38 14.12
CA VAL A 178 -10.90 -7.29 14.81
C VAL A 178 -11.39 -8.39 13.86
N ARG A 179 -11.77 -8.04 12.63
CA ARG A 179 -12.15 -9.05 11.62
C ARG A 179 -11.01 -10.01 11.33
N ALA A 180 -9.80 -9.50 11.09
CA ALA A 180 -8.63 -10.34 10.85
C ALA A 180 -8.38 -11.31 12.01
N SER A 181 -8.49 -10.84 13.26
CA SER A 181 -8.36 -11.69 14.46
C SER A 181 -9.45 -12.77 14.54
N ALA A 182 -10.71 -12.41 14.28
CA ALA A 182 -11.83 -13.37 14.29
C ALA A 182 -11.66 -14.46 13.23
N LEU A 183 -11.13 -14.09 12.05
CA LEU A 183 -10.88 -15.05 10.97
C LEU A 183 -9.68 -15.94 11.26
N ASP A 184 -8.63 -15.43 11.91
CA ASP A 184 -7.50 -16.25 12.36
C ASP A 184 -7.95 -17.30 13.41
N LEU A 185 -8.84 -16.93 14.34
CA LEU A 185 -9.45 -17.88 15.27
C LEU A 185 -10.29 -18.92 14.52
N ARG A 186 -11.08 -18.49 13.55
CA ARG A 186 -11.88 -19.41 12.71
C ARG A 186 -11.02 -20.40 11.97
N ASN A 187 -9.91 -19.94 11.39
CA ASN A 187 -8.94 -20.78 10.70
C ASN A 187 -8.35 -21.83 11.64
N ALA A 188 -7.93 -21.45 12.86
CA ALA A 188 -7.42 -22.40 13.86
C ALA A 188 -8.45 -23.49 14.15
N VAL A 189 -9.70 -23.12 14.44
CA VAL A 189 -10.78 -24.08 14.75
C VAL A 189 -11.06 -25.05 13.59
N LEU A 190 -11.04 -24.56 12.34
CA LEU A 190 -11.26 -25.42 11.16
C LEU A 190 -10.08 -26.38 10.94
N MET A 191 -8.85 -25.93 11.15
CA MET A 191 -7.65 -26.76 11.05
C MET A 191 -7.61 -27.82 12.15
N GLU A 192 -7.92 -27.46 13.42
CA GLU A 192 -8.04 -28.41 14.54
C GLU A 192 -9.06 -29.49 14.22
N ARG A 193 -10.21 -29.08 13.70
CA ARG A 193 -11.24 -30.03 13.29
C ARG A 193 -10.74 -30.96 12.19
N CYS A 194 -10.13 -30.45 11.13
CA CYS A 194 -9.56 -31.23 10.04
C CYS A 194 -8.50 -32.23 10.53
N LEU A 195 -7.67 -31.83 11.51
CA LEU A 195 -6.64 -32.69 12.10
C LEU A 195 -7.26 -33.84 12.93
N HIS A 196 -8.33 -33.57 13.69
CA HIS A 196 -8.92 -34.52 14.62
C HIS A 196 -9.97 -35.47 14.01
N THR A 197 -10.68 -35.01 12.95
CA THR A 197 -11.78 -35.83 12.38
C THR A 197 -11.31 -36.96 11.48
N GLY A 198 -10.02 -36.99 11.13
CA GLY A 198 -9.48 -38.07 10.29
C GLY A 198 -10.18 -38.13 8.92
N LYS A 199 -9.87 -39.13 8.15
CA LYS A 199 -10.31 -39.32 6.76
C LYS A 199 -11.84 -39.38 6.61
N HIS A 200 -12.50 -38.22 6.39
CA HIS A 200 -13.93 -38.19 6.08
C HIS A 200 -14.18 -38.40 4.57
N SER A 201 -15.40 -38.86 4.25
CA SER A 201 -15.84 -39.09 2.87
C SER A 201 -15.65 -37.81 2.04
N PRO A 202 -15.17 -37.91 0.77
CA PRO A 202 -14.89 -36.76 -0.12
C PRO A 202 -16.06 -35.79 -0.29
N ASP A 203 -17.31 -36.26 -0.14
CA ASP A 203 -18.51 -35.47 -0.40
C ASP A 203 -18.97 -34.60 0.78
N SER A 204 -18.50 -34.88 2.00
CA SER A 204 -18.93 -34.15 3.21
C SER A 204 -18.09 -32.92 3.55
N CYS A 205 -16.94 -32.73 2.88
CA CYS A 205 -15.94 -31.73 3.25
C CYS A 205 -15.88 -30.59 2.27
N ARG A 206 -16.97 -29.84 2.14
CA ARG A 206 -17.01 -28.61 1.33
C ARG A 206 -16.86 -27.40 2.23
N PHE A 207 -16.10 -26.42 1.76
CA PHE A 207 -15.92 -25.14 2.42
C PHE A 207 -16.50 -24.03 1.56
N PHE A 208 -17.02 -23.01 2.21
CA PHE A 208 -17.56 -21.82 1.55
C PHE A 208 -16.89 -20.58 2.14
N VAL A 209 -16.50 -19.65 1.30
CA VAL A 209 -15.83 -18.42 1.71
C VAL A 209 -16.66 -17.22 1.32
N CYS A 210 -16.94 -16.36 2.29
CA CYS A 210 -17.58 -15.07 2.04
C CYS A 210 -16.64 -14.19 1.21
N PRO A 211 -17.04 -13.72 0.01
CA PRO A 211 -16.16 -12.97 -0.88
C PRO A 211 -15.84 -11.56 -0.39
N GLU A 212 -16.58 -11.03 0.57
CA GLU A 212 -16.37 -9.68 1.10
C GLU A 212 -15.38 -9.64 2.27
N CYS A 213 -15.47 -10.58 3.20
CA CYS A 213 -14.67 -10.54 4.42
C CYS A 213 -13.71 -11.72 4.57
N GLY A 214 -13.84 -12.79 3.78
CA GLY A 214 -13.02 -13.97 3.86
C GLY A 214 -13.44 -14.98 4.94
N ASN A 215 -14.60 -14.82 5.60
CA ASN A 215 -15.04 -15.80 6.59
C ASN A 215 -15.33 -17.15 5.94
N ILE A 216 -14.82 -18.24 6.56
CA ILE A 216 -14.89 -19.61 6.03
C ILE A 216 -15.95 -20.39 6.79
N TYR A 217 -16.75 -21.15 6.06
CA TYR A 217 -17.81 -22.03 6.57
C TYR A 217 -17.57 -23.45 6.08
N ALA A 218 -17.77 -24.41 6.97
CA ALA A 218 -18.00 -25.80 6.55
C ALA A 218 -19.45 -25.96 6.12
N ALA A 219 -19.72 -26.81 5.13
CA ALA A 219 -21.05 -26.94 4.51
C ALA A 219 -22.18 -27.21 5.50
N GLU A 220 -21.92 -28.00 6.54
CA GLU A 220 -22.89 -28.36 7.58
C GLU A 220 -23.21 -27.21 8.55
N ARG A 221 -22.51 -26.09 8.46
CA ARG A 221 -22.67 -24.89 9.33
C ARG A 221 -22.73 -23.61 8.51
N LEU A 222 -23.42 -23.67 7.37
CA LEU A 222 -23.57 -22.53 6.47
C LEU A 222 -24.77 -21.69 6.92
N ASP A 223 -24.48 -20.47 7.38
CA ASP A 223 -25.51 -19.48 7.69
C ASP A 223 -26.09 -18.84 6.42
N TYR A 224 -27.32 -18.33 6.48
CA TYR A 224 -27.93 -17.58 5.38
C TYR A 224 -27.18 -16.29 5.05
N TYR A 225 -26.60 -15.67 6.08
CA TYR A 225 -25.84 -14.43 5.95
C TYR A 225 -24.53 -14.54 6.74
N CYS A 226 -23.48 -13.92 6.22
CA CYS A 226 -22.22 -13.82 6.96
C CYS A 226 -22.41 -12.91 8.20
N PRO A 227 -22.17 -13.40 9.43
CA PRO A 227 -22.36 -12.60 10.65
C PRO A 227 -21.35 -11.43 10.77
N LEU A 228 -20.27 -11.44 10.00
CA LEU A 228 -19.22 -10.40 10.04
C LEU A 228 -19.49 -9.24 9.07
N CYS A 229 -20.23 -9.46 7.97
CA CYS A 229 -20.43 -8.44 6.93
C CYS A 229 -21.83 -8.46 6.29
N PHE A 230 -22.73 -9.36 6.70
CA PHE A 230 -24.11 -9.52 6.24
C PHE A 230 -24.25 -9.87 4.76
N THR A 231 -23.21 -10.36 4.10
CA THR A 231 -23.28 -10.89 2.73
C THR A 231 -24.10 -12.18 2.71
N GLY A 232 -25.03 -12.32 1.77
CA GLY A 232 -25.83 -13.53 1.58
C GLY A 232 -24.98 -14.71 1.11
N ASN A 233 -25.34 -15.92 1.51
CA ASN A 233 -24.57 -17.14 1.24
C ASN A 233 -24.62 -17.56 -0.24
N GLU A 234 -25.58 -17.06 -1.02
CA GLU A 234 -25.67 -17.25 -2.46
C GLU A 234 -24.48 -16.67 -3.23
N ARG A 235 -23.72 -15.77 -2.58
CA ARG A 235 -22.50 -15.15 -3.12
C ARG A 235 -21.22 -15.87 -2.70
N PHE A 236 -21.30 -16.84 -1.78
CA PHE A 236 -20.11 -17.46 -1.24
C PHE A 236 -19.41 -18.35 -2.28
N VAL A 237 -18.08 -18.33 -2.24
CA VAL A 237 -17.23 -19.14 -3.13
C VAL A 237 -17.03 -20.51 -2.50
N GLN A 238 -17.34 -21.57 -3.25
CA GLN A 238 -17.21 -22.95 -2.81
C GLN A 238 -15.82 -23.52 -3.13
N PHE A 239 -15.29 -24.34 -2.22
CA PHE A 239 -14.05 -25.11 -2.32
C PHE A 239 -14.27 -26.58 -1.99
#